data_bc558c670725ebe04c46dca4486a3650
#
_entry.id   bc558c670725ebe04c46dca4486a3650
#
_cell.length_a   1.000
_cell.length_b   1.000
_cell.length_c   1.000
_cell.angle_alpha   90.00
_cell.angle_beta   90.00
_cell.angle_gamma   90.00
#
_symmetry.space_group_name_H-M   'P 1'
#
loop_
_entity.id
_entity.type
_entity.pdbx_description
1 polymer ?
#
loop_
_entity_poly.entity_id
_entity_poly.type
_entity_poly.pdbx_seq_one_letter_code
_entity_poly.pdbx_strand_id
1 'polypeptide(L)'
;MSKPDYLSLLKLDGRSFVVLGAGQGIGAEACRALTQAGAAVLCVDSNAERAAAIAREVGGHALVADVTVRADMQRLFEEARQIAGSLHGVVDIVGAATTRRLSGFDDADWERQYAIVLRHVFLTLQYGAEAVARSGGDSITFVGSIAGTASIPGQAAYGSAKAALHQLVRTMSHELAPKNIRVNAVAPGIVRTPRLMERLSADQWRRIEERIPMQRAAQPSEIASALLFLASDMASHVTGHILAADGGLAAVTPLPPVGGSV
;
A
#
# COMPACT_ATOMS: atom_id res chain seq x y z
N MET A 1 17.59 31.61 -1.67
CA MET A 1 17.22 30.18 -1.54
C MET A 1 18.10 29.39 -2.48
N SER A 2 18.79 28.36 -2.01
CA SER A 2 19.55 27.43 -2.88
C SER A 2 18.57 26.68 -3.80
N LYS A 3 19.01 26.36 -5.02
CA LYS A 3 18.21 25.55 -5.94
C LYS A 3 18.07 24.14 -5.36
N PRO A 4 16.86 23.54 -5.40
CA PRO A 4 16.67 22.19 -4.89
C PRO A 4 17.42 21.16 -5.76
N ASP A 5 18.05 20.19 -5.13
CA ASP A 5 18.52 18.97 -5.79
C ASP A 5 17.36 17.96 -5.78
N TYR A 6 16.68 17.82 -6.90
CA TYR A 6 15.49 16.98 -7.00
C TYR A 6 15.77 15.50 -6.77
N LEU A 7 16.95 15.00 -7.11
CA LEU A 7 17.28 13.59 -6.86
C LEU A 7 17.54 13.31 -5.38
N SER A 8 18.06 14.30 -4.64
CA SER A 8 18.23 14.17 -3.19
C SER A 8 16.90 14.08 -2.45
N LEU A 9 15.80 14.59 -3.01
CA LEU A 9 14.47 14.50 -2.42
C LEU A 9 13.90 13.05 -2.37
N LEU A 10 14.47 12.13 -3.14
CA LEU A 10 14.13 10.70 -3.06
C LEU A 10 14.90 9.97 -1.96
N LYS A 11 15.97 10.55 -1.42
CA LYS A 11 16.79 9.91 -0.38
C LYS A 11 16.07 9.87 0.96
N LEU A 12 16.23 8.76 1.64
CA LEU A 12 15.65 8.49 2.94
C LEU A 12 16.73 8.21 4.00
N ASP A 13 17.95 8.73 3.79
CA ASP A 13 19.07 8.54 4.70
C ASP A 13 18.71 8.99 6.12
N GLY A 14 18.97 8.13 7.11
CA GLY A 14 18.65 8.38 8.51
C GLY A 14 17.17 8.24 8.89
N ARG A 15 16.30 7.85 7.94
CA ARG A 15 14.89 7.57 8.22
C ARG A 15 14.63 6.08 8.41
N SER A 16 13.63 5.77 9.23
CA SER A 16 13.19 4.38 9.51
C SER A 16 11.72 4.21 9.14
N PHE A 17 11.42 3.11 8.45
CA PHE A 17 10.06 2.79 8.00
C PHE A 17 9.63 1.39 8.46
N VAL A 18 8.36 1.26 8.85
CA VAL A 18 7.69 -0.03 9.01
C VAL A 18 6.97 -0.36 7.72
N VAL A 19 7.20 -1.56 7.17
CA VAL A 19 6.49 -2.09 6.00
C VAL A 19 5.60 -3.25 6.46
N LEU A 20 4.28 -3.06 6.45
CA LEU A 20 3.29 -4.07 6.81
C LEU A 20 2.91 -4.90 5.58
N GLY A 21 3.03 -6.23 5.65
CA GLY A 21 2.87 -7.13 4.53
C GLY A 21 4.13 -7.23 3.65
N ALA A 22 5.30 -7.16 4.29
CA ALA A 22 6.61 -7.07 3.63
C ALA A 22 7.03 -8.33 2.86
N GLY A 23 6.49 -9.49 3.20
CA GLY A 23 7.09 -10.78 2.88
C GLY A 23 7.08 -11.19 1.41
N GLN A 24 6.28 -10.55 0.54
CA GLN A 24 6.23 -10.89 -0.89
C GLN A 24 5.61 -9.79 -1.76
N GLY A 25 5.78 -9.90 -3.07
CA GLY A 25 5.12 -9.06 -4.06
C GLY A 25 5.42 -7.57 -3.85
N ILE A 26 4.38 -6.73 -3.80
CA ILE A 26 4.53 -5.28 -3.61
C ILE A 26 5.28 -4.96 -2.30
N GLY A 27 5.06 -5.74 -1.23
CA GLY A 27 5.71 -5.52 0.06
C GLY A 27 7.22 -5.73 0.02
N ALA A 28 7.66 -6.82 -0.59
CA ALA A 28 9.08 -7.08 -0.75
C ALA A 28 9.76 -6.01 -1.63
N GLU A 29 9.11 -5.58 -2.72
CA GLU A 29 9.62 -4.50 -3.56
C GLU A 29 9.63 -3.15 -2.83
N ALA A 30 8.65 -2.86 -1.98
CA ALA A 30 8.65 -1.65 -1.16
C ALA A 30 9.83 -1.65 -0.17
N CYS A 31 10.12 -2.78 0.48
CA CYS A 31 11.30 -2.91 1.34
C CYS A 31 12.59 -2.62 0.56
N ARG A 32 12.76 -3.21 -0.63
CA ARG A 32 13.92 -2.96 -1.51
C ARG A 32 14.03 -1.49 -1.89
N ALA A 33 12.93 -0.89 -2.34
CA ALA A 33 12.91 0.50 -2.80
C ALA A 33 13.28 1.48 -1.67
N LEU A 34 12.68 1.31 -0.48
CA LEU A 34 12.99 2.14 0.69
C LEU A 34 14.45 1.99 1.15
N THR A 35 14.95 0.76 1.20
CA THR A 35 16.35 0.51 1.58
C THR A 35 17.33 1.06 0.56
N GLN A 36 17.07 0.91 -0.74
CA GLN A 36 17.89 1.50 -1.79
C GLN A 36 17.90 3.03 -1.76
N ALA A 37 16.84 3.65 -1.23
CA ALA A 37 16.78 5.08 -0.99
C ALA A 37 17.50 5.51 0.31
N GLY A 38 18.06 4.59 1.10
CA GLY A 38 18.82 4.86 2.32
C GLY A 38 18.06 4.65 3.63
N ALA A 39 16.79 4.21 3.59
CA ALA A 39 16.03 3.98 4.81
C ALA A 39 16.43 2.70 5.55
N ALA A 40 16.34 2.73 6.88
CA ALA A 40 16.27 1.52 7.69
C ALA A 40 14.82 0.97 7.64
N VAL A 41 14.67 -0.33 7.39
CA VAL A 41 13.34 -0.95 7.16
C VAL A 41 13.08 -2.04 8.20
N LEU A 42 11.89 -1.95 8.83
CA LEU A 42 11.34 -3.00 9.67
C LEU A 42 10.30 -3.76 8.84
N CYS A 43 10.64 -5.01 8.50
CA CYS A 43 9.88 -5.86 7.60
C CYS A 43 8.87 -6.69 8.40
N VAL A 44 7.59 -6.38 8.28
CA VAL A 44 6.52 -7.04 9.04
C VAL A 44 5.69 -7.96 8.13
N ASP A 45 5.55 -9.20 8.53
CA ASP A 45 4.63 -10.15 7.91
C ASP A 45 4.04 -11.08 8.98
N SER A 46 2.86 -11.64 8.73
CA SER A 46 2.28 -12.67 9.61
C SER A 46 3.00 -14.02 9.48
N ASN A 47 3.74 -14.22 8.41
CA ASN A 47 4.61 -15.38 8.21
C ASN A 47 6.06 -15.03 8.58
N ALA A 48 6.56 -15.67 9.64
CA ALA A 48 7.89 -15.43 10.19
C ALA A 48 9.03 -15.68 9.18
N GLU A 49 8.90 -16.72 8.35
CA GLU A 49 9.93 -17.06 7.35
C GLU A 49 10.02 -15.98 6.26
N ARG A 50 8.86 -15.47 5.80
CA ARG A 50 8.81 -14.39 4.81
C ARG A 50 9.36 -13.09 5.37
N ALA A 51 8.98 -12.72 6.60
CA ALA A 51 9.53 -11.54 7.27
C ALA A 51 11.06 -11.63 7.41
N ALA A 52 11.56 -12.77 7.88
CA ALA A 52 13.00 -13.01 8.04
C ALA A 52 13.76 -13.03 6.70
N ALA A 53 13.17 -13.61 5.65
CA ALA A 53 13.81 -13.68 4.34
C ALA A 53 14.03 -12.28 3.75
N ILE A 54 12.99 -11.43 3.70
CA ILE A 54 13.11 -10.08 3.15
C ILE A 54 13.98 -9.18 4.04
N ALA A 55 13.86 -9.27 5.36
CA ALA A 55 14.70 -8.49 6.28
C ALA A 55 16.18 -8.80 6.07
N ARG A 56 16.56 -10.08 5.92
CA ARG A 56 17.93 -10.51 5.63
C ARG A 56 18.42 -9.98 4.28
N GLU A 57 17.56 -10.00 3.27
CA GLU A 57 17.90 -9.53 1.92
C GLU A 57 18.21 -8.03 1.89
N VAL A 58 17.40 -7.22 2.59
CA VAL A 58 17.55 -5.77 2.58
C VAL A 58 18.40 -5.22 3.75
N GLY A 59 18.93 -6.09 4.61
CA GLY A 59 19.66 -5.65 5.81
C GLY A 59 18.78 -4.95 6.84
N GLY A 60 17.47 -5.26 6.86
CA GLY A 60 16.49 -4.70 7.78
C GLY A 60 16.21 -5.59 8.99
N HIS A 61 15.16 -5.27 9.73
CA HIS A 61 14.70 -6.03 10.89
C HIS A 61 13.39 -6.75 10.61
N ALA A 62 13.30 -8.04 10.98
CA ALA A 62 12.08 -8.81 10.85
C ALA A 62 11.19 -8.69 12.08
N LEU A 63 9.92 -8.44 11.90
CA LEU A 63 8.90 -8.48 12.96
C LEU A 63 7.72 -9.33 12.50
N VAL A 64 7.12 -10.08 13.43
CA VAL A 64 5.97 -10.95 13.14
C VAL A 64 4.73 -10.41 13.83
N ALA A 65 3.70 -10.11 13.04
CA ALA A 65 2.43 -9.62 13.57
C ALA A 65 1.25 -9.96 12.63
N ASP A 66 0.13 -10.30 13.20
CA ASP A 66 -1.15 -10.24 12.50
C ASP A 66 -1.73 -8.82 12.64
N VAL A 67 -1.66 -8.06 11.56
CA VAL A 67 -2.08 -6.65 11.54
C VAL A 67 -3.59 -6.46 11.77
N THR A 68 -4.38 -7.52 11.74
CA THR A 68 -5.82 -7.49 12.08
C THR A 68 -6.06 -7.62 13.59
N VAL A 69 -5.04 -7.98 14.36
CA VAL A 69 -5.10 -8.17 15.82
C VAL A 69 -4.56 -6.94 16.53
N ARG A 70 -5.40 -6.31 17.36
CA ARG A 70 -5.05 -5.08 18.09
C ARG A 70 -3.80 -5.23 18.96
N ALA A 71 -3.72 -6.31 19.73
CA ALA A 71 -2.60 -6.55 20.64
C ALA A 71 -1.27 -6.69 19.87
N ASP A 72 -1.31 -7.33 18.70
CA ASP A 72 -0.15 -7.44 17.83
C ASP A 72 0.30 -6.08 17.31
N MET A 73 -0.63 -5.24 16.87
CA MET A 73 -0.31 -3.90 16.39
C MET A 73 0.25 -2.97 17.48
N GLN A 74 -0.27 -3.08 18.70
CA GLN A 74 0.30 -2.34 19.85
C GLN A 74 1.74 -2.77 20.13
N ARG A 75 1.97 -4.08 20.27
CA ARG A 75 3.28 -4.66 20.47
C ARG A 75 4.24 -4.29 19.33
N LEU A 76 3.80 -4.44 18.09
CA LEU A 76 4.57 -4.14 16.89
C LEU A 76 5.13 -2.71 16.90
N PHE A 77 4.29 -1.70 17.10
CA PHE A 77 4.75 -0.32 17.06
C PHE A 77 5.62 0.06 18.25
N GLU A 78 5.43 -0.60 19.42
CA GLU A 78 6.34 -0.44 20.55
C GLU A 78 7.71 -1.06 20.26
N GLU A 79 7.78 -2.29 19.76
CA GLU A 79 9.02 -2.96 19.34
C GLU A 79 9.71 -2.19 18.21
N ALA A 80 8.96 -1.73 17.20
CA ALA A 80 9.51 -0.94 16.11
C ALA A 80 10.20 0.33 16.60
N ARG A 81 9.60 1.01 17.57
CA ARG A 81 10.19 2.21 18.20
C ARG A 81 11.45 1.88 19.00
N GLN A 82 11.47 0.76 19.71
CA GLN A 82 12.65 0.32 20.46
C GLN A 82 13.82 -0.02 19.54
N ILE A 83 13.55 -0.69 18.42
CA ILE A 83 14.57 -1.09 17.43
C ILE A 83 15.11 0.12 16.67
N ALA A 84 14.22 0.96 16.16
CA ALA A 84 14.59 2.06 15.27
C ALA A 84 15.00 3.35 16.03
N GLY A 85 14.64 3.49 17.31
CA GLY A 85 14.76 4.75 18.06
C GLY A 85 13.75 5.81 17.59
N SER A 86 13.76 6.12 16.31
CA SER A 86 12.82 7.03 15.64
C SER A 86 12.10 6.31 14.50
N LEU A 87 10.80 6.54 14.34
CA LEU A 87 10.00 5.98 13.25
C LEU A 87 9.44 7.11 12.39
N HIS A 88 9.90 7.19 11.14
CA HIS A 88 9.57 8.28 10.23
C HIS A 88 8.35 7.97 9.35
N GLY A 89 8.09 6.67 9.08
CA GLY A 89 6.93 6.35 8.28
C GLY A 89 6.46 4.90 8.35
N VAL A 90 5.27 4.70 7.78
CA VAL A 90 4.65 3.38 7.62
C VAL A 90 4.21 3.20 6.18
N VAL A 91 4.54 2.05 5.60
CA VAL A 91 4.00 1.60 4.31
C VAL A 91 3.16 0.35 4.55
N ASP A 92 1.85 0.46 4.38
CA ASP A 92 0.90 -0.62 4.67
C ASP A 92 0.33 -1.18 3.37
N ILE A 93 0.71 -2.42 3.06
CA ILE A 93 0.42 -3.09 1.79
C ILE A 93 -0.66 -4.17 1.95
N VAL A 94 -1.06 -4.43 3.19
CA VAL A 94 -1.92 -5.55 3.51
C VAL A 94 -3.27 -5.44 2.82
N GLY A 95 -3.75 -6.58 2.33
CA GLY A 95 -5.06 -6.70 1.70
C GLY A 95 -5.12 -7.84 0.69
N ALA A 96 -6.28 -8.43 0.61
CA ALA A 96 -6.55 -9.51 -0.34
C ALA A 96 -8.02 -9.47 -0.77
N ALA A 97 -8.26 -9.55 -2.07
CA ALA A 97 -9.59 -9.61 -2.62
C ALA A 97 -10.17 -11.03 -2.59
N THR A 98 -11.39 -11.18 -2.08
CA THR A 98 -12.26 -12.30 -2.38
C THR A 98 -13.16 -11.88 -3.54
N THR A 99 -13.07 -12.60 -4.67
CA THR A 99 -13.89 -12.33 -5.86
C THR A 99 -15.04 -13.31 -5.88
N ARG A 100 -16.24 -12.83 -5.55
CA ARG A 100 -17.48 -13.59 -5.51
C ARG A 100 -18.68 -12.63 -5.58
N ARG A 101 -19.80 -13.05 -6.17
CA ARG A 101 -21.05 -12.26 -6.16
C ARG A 101 -21.50 -12.05 -4.72
N LEU A 102 -22.06 -10.88 -4.43
CA LEU A 102 -22.50 -10.51 -3.07
C LEU A 102 -23.53 -11.49 -2.52
N SER A 103 -24.43 -12.01 -3.37
CA SER A 103 -25.40 -13.04 -2.99
C SER A 103 -24.82 -14.37 -2.52
N GLY A 104 -23.52 -14.57 -2.70
CA GLY A 104 -22.82 -15.76 -2.21
C GLY A 104 -21.98 -15.51 -0.97
N PHE A 105 -22.00 -14.29 -0.40
CA PHE A 105 -21.35 -14.00 0.88
C PHE A 105 -22.29 -14.36 2.02
N ASP A 106 -21.73 -14.94 3.07
CA ASP A 106 -22.31 -14.97 4.41
C ASP A 106 -21.68 -13.87 5.29
N ASP A 107 -22.18 -13.71 6.52
CA ASP A 107 -21.70 -12.68 7.43
C ASP A 107 -20.21 -12.88 7.78
N ALA A 108 -19.76 -14.12 7.96
CA ALA A 108 -18.37 -14.43 8.27
C ALA A 108 -17.42 -14.10 7.13
N ASP A 109 -17.82 -14.32 5.87
CA ASP A 109 -17.05 -13.93 4.70
C ASP A 109 -16.95 -12.40 4.58
N TRP A 110 -18.05 -11.70 4.84
CA TRP A 110 -18.11 -10.25 4.85
C TRP A 110 -17.18 -9.66 5.92
N GLU A 111 -17.31 -10.10 7.15
CA GLU A 111 -16.48 -9.64 8.27
C GLU A 111 -14.99 -9.91 8.02
N ARG A 112 -14.65 -11.11 7.53
CA ARG A 112 -13.27 -11.47 7.19
C ARG A 112 -12.71 -10.58 6.09
N GLN A 113 -13.52 -10.23 5.06
CA GLN A 113 -13.07 -9.34 3.99
C GLN A 113 -12.78 -7.93 4.52
N TYR A 114 -13.63 -7.41 5.41
CA TYR A 114 -13.41 -6.12 6.04
C TYR A 114 -12.23 -6.15 7.03
N ALA A 115 -12.05 -7.23 7.77
CA ALA A 115 -10.93 -7.39 8.67
C ALA A 115 -9.59 -7.31 7.92
N ILE A 116 -9.43 -8.07 6.83
CA ILE A 116 -8.16 -8.11 6.08
C ILE A 116 -7.91 -6.88 5.20
N VAL A 117 -8.90 -6.05 4.92
CA VAL A 117 -8.77 -4.89 4.01
C VAL A 117 -8.85 -3.55 4.72
N LEU A 118 -9.58 -3.46 5.84
CA LEU A 118 -9.86 -2.18 6.49
C LEU A 118 -9.42 -2.11 7.96
N ARG A 119 -9.55 -3.21 8.73
CA ARG A 119 -9.24 -3.17 10.16
C ARG A 119 -7.79 -2.80 10.43
N HIS A 120 -6.84 -3.33 9.65
CA HIS A 120 -5.43 -2.98 9.78
C HIS A 120 -5.17 -1.49 9.52
N VAL A 121 -5.89 -0.87 8.58
CA VAL A 121 -5.78 0.57 8.29
C VAL A 121 -6.13 1.40 9.51
N PHE A 122 -7.24 1.07 10.17
CA PHE A 122 -7.66 1.71 11.42
C PHE A 122 -6.58 1.55 12.50
N LEU A 123 -6.04 0.35 12.69
CA LEU A 123 -5.00 0.08 13.70
C LEU A 123 -3.67 0.77 13.37
N THR A 124 -3.28 0.80 12.10
CA THR A 124 -2.10 1.53 11.62
C THR A 124 -2.24 3.04 11.87
N LEU A 125 -3.41 3.62 11.56
CA LEU A 125 -3.67 5.03 11.84
C LEU A 125 -3.71 5.34 13.34
N GLN A 126 -4.18 4.41 14.17
CA GLN A 126 -4.24 4.61 15.62
C GLN A 126 -2.84 4.52 16.28
N TYR A 127 -2.07 3.47 16.00
CA TYR A 127 -0.80 3.20 16.67
C TYR A 127 0.41 3.70 15.88
N GLY A 128 0.41 3.51 14.56
CA GLY A 128 1.49 3.95 13.69
C GLY A 128 1.58 5.46 13.60
N ALA A 129 0.46 6.17 13.51
CA ALA A 129 0.48 7.63 13.49
C ALA A 129 1.01 8.23 14.79
N GLU A 130 0.72 7.63 15.94
CA GLU A 130 1.28 8.06 17.22
C GLU A 130 2.81 7.83 17.26
N ALA A 131 3.27 6.67 16.79
CA ALA A 131 4.70 6.34 16.76
C ALA A 131 5.46 7.28 15.82
N VAL A 132 4.93 7.59 14.63
CA VAL A 132 5.52 8.54 13.67
C VAL A 132 5.50 9.97 14.21
N ALA A 133 4.40 10.40 14.85
CA ALA A 133 4.30 11.74 15.43
C ALA A 133 5.36 12.00 16.51
N ARG A 134 5.71 11.01 17.33
CA ARG A 134 6.76 11.10 18.35
C ARG A 134 8.15 11.33 17.78
N SER A 135 8.35 11.00 16.50
CA SER A 135 9.62 11.20 15.78
C SER A 135 9.64 12.49 14.95
N GLY A 136 8.64 13.35 15.08
CA GLY A 136 8.53 14.60 14.34
C GLY A 136 7.68 14.53 13.08
N GLY A 137 7.09 13.38 12.79
CA GLY A 137 6.23 13.16 11.62
C GLY A 137 7.03 12.73 10.38
N ASP A 138 6.35 12.41 9.31
CA ASP A 138 6.75 12.27 7.91
C ASP A 138 5.59 11.67 7.08
N SER A 139 5.47 10.31 6.93
CA SER A 139 4.47 9.76 6.02
C SER A 139 3.87 8.43 6.46
N ILE A 140 2.58 8.27 6.15
CA ILE A 140 1.89 6.98 6.20
C ILE A 140 1.28 6.75 4.82
N THR A 141 1.69 5.66 4.17
CA THR A 141 1.24 5.34 2.82
C THR A 141 0.59 3.97 2.78
N PHE A 142 -0.61 3.91 2.23
CA PHE A 142 -1.39 2.67 2.10
C PHE A 142 -1.39 2.16 0.66
N VAL A 143 -1.56 0.86 0.48
CA VAL A 143 -1.97 0.29 -0.80
C VAL A 143 -3.50 0.18 -0.84
N GLY A 144 -4.10 1.08 -1.59
CA GLY A 144 -5.51 1.07 -1.94
C GLY A 144 -5.85 0.05 -3.04
N SER A 145 -6.72 0.43 -3.93
CA SER A 145 -7.05 -0.28 -5.18
C SER A 145 -7.93 0.60 -6.05
N ILE A 146 -7.87 0.44 -7.38
CA ILE A 146 -8.87 1.02 -8.28
C ILE A 146 -10.30 0.53 -7.95
N ALA A 147 -10.45 -0.63 -7.32
CA ALA A 147 -11.74 -1.13 -6.84
C ALA A 147 -12.40 -0.24 -5.77
N GLY A 148 -11.62 0.65 -5.13
CA GLY A 148 -12.14 1.67 -4.21
C GLY A 148 -12.66 2.93 -4.90
N THR A 149 -12.41 3.09 -6.21
CA THR A 149 -12.87 4.23 -7.03
C THR A 149 -13.78 3.82 -8.17
N ALA A 150 -13.61 2.61 -8.70
CA ALA A 150 -14.39 2.07 -9.80
C ALA A 150 -15.00 0.72 -9.44
N SER A 151 -16.14 0.37 -10.05
CA SER A 151 -16.79 -0.90 -9.79
C SER A 151 -16.12 -2.04 -10.55
N ILE A 152 -15.79 -3.11 -9.82
CA ILE A 152 -15.29 -4.37 -10.40
C ILE A 152 -16.30 -5.47 -10.09
N PRO A 153 -16.86 -6.16 -11.08
CA PRO A 153 -17.83 -7.23 -10.87
C PRO A 153 -17.27 -8.33 -9.94
N GLY A 154 -18.06 -8.76 -8.97
CA GLY A 154 -17.67 -9.76 -7.98
C GLY A 154 -16.78 -9.26 -6.85
N GLN A 155 -16.50 -7.97 -6.77
CA GLN A 155 -15.66 -7.38 -5.72
C GLN A 155 -16.42 -6.40 -4.80
N ALA A 156 -17.73 -6.58 -4.60
CA ALA A 156 -18.53 -5.65 -3.81
C ALA A 156 -17.98 -5.43 -2.38
N ALA A 157 -17.70 -6.50 -1.65
CA ALA A 157 -17.15 -6.41 -0.29
C ALA A 157 -15.72 -5.85 -0.27
N TYR A 158 -14.87 -6.25 -1.22
CA TYR A 158 -13.51 -5.74 -1.34
C TYR A 158 -13.50 -4.26 -1.74
N GLY A 159 -14.26 -3.90 -2.78
CA GLY A 159 -14.33 -2.54 -3.30
C GLY A 159 -14.86 -1.55 -2.28
N SER A 160 -15.94 -1.91 -1.55
CA SER A 160 -16.47 -1.08 -0.47
C SER A 160 -15.48 -0.87 0.67
N ALA A 161 -14.74 -1.91 1.07
CA ALA A 161 -13.68 -1.79 2.07
C ALA A 161 -12.52 -0.92 1.58
N LYS A 162 -12.10 -1.02 0.30
CA LYS A 162 -11.08 -0.14 -0.30
C LYS A 162 -11.58 1.30 -0.47
N ALA A 163 -12.85 1.51 -0.75
CA ALA A 163 -13.44 2.86 -0.76
C ALA A 163 -13.42 3.50 0.65
N ALA A 164 -13.71 2.71 1.67
CA ALA A 164 -13.59 3.15 3.06
C ALA A 164 -12.13 3.49 3.43
N LEU A 165 -11.15 2.69 3.01
CA LEU A 165 -9.72 3.00 3.14
C LEU A 165 -9.40 4.35 2.48
N HIS A 166 -9.85 4.59 1.25
CA HIS A 166 -9.61 5.85 0.54
C HIS A 166 -10.21 7.04 1.30
N GLN A 167 -11.38 6.87 1.92
CA GLN A 167 -11.99 7.92 2.73
C GLN A 167 -11.21 8.17 4.03
N LEU A 168 -10.71 7.12 4.70
CA LEU A 168 -9.85 7.27 5.87
C LEU A 168 -8.56 8.03 5.52
N VAL A 169 -7.93 7.75 4.39
CA VAL A 169 -6.76 8.50 3.91
C VAL A 169 -7.06 9.99 3.82
N ARG A 170 -8.19 10.39 3.22
CA ARG A 170 -8.58 11.81 3.10
C ARG A 170 -8.83 12.45 4.46
N THR A 171 -9.59 11.79 5.33
CA THR A 171 -9.91 12.33 6.67
C THR A 171 -8.65 12.46 7.52
N MET A 172 -7.85 11.38 7.59
CA MET A 172 -6.67 11.35 8.43
C MET A 172 -5.53 12.25 7.93
N SER A 173 -5.49 12.55 6.63
CA SER A 173 -4.56 13.55 6.11
C SER A 173 -4.80 14.94 6.70
N HIS A 174 -6.06 15.29 6.96
CA HIS A 174 -6.41 16.54 7.62
C HIS A 174 -6.09 16.51 9.13
N GLU A 175 -6.42 15.41 9.81
CA GLU A 175 -6.22 15.29 11.25
C GLU A 175 -4.74 15.19 11.64
N LEU A 176 -3.89 14.59 10.77
CA LEU A 176 -2.48 14.35 11.06
C LEU A 176 -1.53 15.40 10.48
N ALA A 177 -1.99 16.26 9.57
CA ALA A 177 -1.17 17.33 9.00
C ALA A 177 -0.58 18.28 10.07
N PRO A 178 -1.30 18.68 11.15
CA PRO A 178 -0.71 19.47 12.22
C PRO A 178 0.43 18.79 12.98
N LYS A 179 0.54 17.44 12.86
CA LYS A 179 1.63 16.62 13.41
C LYS A 179 2.76 16.36 12.41
N ASN A 180 2.76 17.10 11.28
CA ASN A 180 3.70 16.92 10.17
C ASN A 180 3.66 15.50 9.56
N ILE A 181 2.48 14.88 9.49
CA ILE A 181 2.32 13.55 8.91
C ILE A 181 1.47 13.65 7.65
N ARG A 182 2.02 13.23 6.52
CA ARG A 182 1.31 13.07 5.25
C ARG A 182 0.66 11.68 5.21
N VAL A 183 -0.57 11.60 4.78
CA VAL A 183 -1.30 10.34 4.65
C VAL A 183 -1.80 10.19 3.22
N ASN A 184 -1.33 9.18 2.50
CA ASN A 184 -1.67 8.95 1.10
C ASN A 184 -1.93 7.46 0.82
N ALA A 185 -2.44 7.16 -0.37
CA ALA A 185 -2.50 5.78 -0.87
C ALA A 185 -2.07 5.70 -2.33
N VAL A 186 -1.47 4.58 -2.71
CA VAL A 186 -1.37 4.14 -4.09
C VAL A 186 -2.56 3.23 -4.38
N ALA A 187 -3.27 3.43 -5.48
CA ALA A 187 -4.36 2.58 -5.94
C ALA A 187 -3.92 1.80 -7.20
N PRO A 188 -3.39 0.57 -7.04
CA PRO A 188 -3.00 -0.25 -8.16
C PRO A 188 -4.20 -0.73 -8.98
N GLY A 189 -3.97 -0.94 -10.27
CA GLY A 189 -4.77 -1.83 -11.10
C GLY A 189 -4.44 -3.29 -10.87
N ILE A 190 -4.23 -4.04 -11.94
CA ILE A 190 -3.79 -5.44 -11.88
C ILE A 190 -2.26 -5.49 -11.83
N VAL A 191 -1.74 -6.22 -10.83
CA VAL A 191 -0.29 -6.35 -10.56
C VAL A 191 0.11 -7.83 -10.62
N ARG A 192 1.21 -8.15 -11.27
CA ARG A 192 1.77 -9.52 -11.37
C ARG A 192 2.42 -9.97 -10.05
N THR A 193 1.62 -10.01 -8.99
CA THR A 193 2.06 -10.54 -7.70
C THR A 193 2.15 -12.07 -7.74
N PRO A 194 3.02 -12.70 -6.91
CA PRO A 194 3.11 -14.16 -6.84
C PRO A 194 1.74 -14.84 -6.68
N ARG A 195 0.90 -14.30 -5.79
CA ARG A 195 -0.46 -14.80 -5.54
C ARG A 195 -1.36 -14.79 -6.78
N LEU A 196 -1.29 -13.77 -7.62
CA LEU A 196 -2.10 -13.69 -8.85
C LEU A 196 -1.49 -14.53 -9.97
N MET A 197 -0.16 -14.61 -10.02
CA MET A 197 0.53 -15.46 -10.99
C MET A 197 0.19 -16.95 -10.80
N GLU A 198 0.01 -17.40 -9.56
CA GLU A 198 -0.41 -18.77 -9.23
C GLU A 198 -1.89 -19.05 -9.56
N ARG A 199 -2.73 -18.01 -9.60
CA ARG A 199 -4.19 -18.12 -9.71
C ARG A 199 -4.74 -17.97 -11.12
N LEU A 200 -4.05 -17.21 -11.96
CA LEU A 200 -4.53 -16.84 -13.28
C LEU A 200 -3.77 -17.59 -14.37
N SER A 201 -4.51 -18.18 -15.29
CA SER A 201 -3.93 -18.80 -16.48
C SER A 201 -3.40 -17.75 -17.46
N ALA A 202 -2.55 -18.17 -18.41
CA ALA A 202 -2.02 -17.29 -19.45
C ALA A 202 -3.13 -16.63 -20.29
N ASP A 203 -4.22 -17.35 -20.56
CA ASP A 203 -5.38 -16.82 -21.29
C ASP A 203 -6.14 -15.76 -20.48
N GLN A 204 -6.29 -15.96 -19.17
CA GLN A 204 -6.88 -14.95 -18.30
C GLN A 204 -6.00 -13.68 -18.21
N TRP A 205 -4.68 -13.84 -18.12
CA TRP A 205 -3.74 -12.71 -18.16
C TRP A 205 -3.90 -11.91 -19.45
N ARG A 206 -3.89 -12.58 -20.61
CA ARG A 206 -4.08 -11.91 -21.90
C ARG A 206 -5.35 -11.09 -21.94
N ARG A 207 -6.51 -11.67 -21.57
CA ARG A 207 -7.82 -10.98 -21.57
C ARG A 207 -7.87 -9.79 -20.61
N ILE A 208 -7.13 -9.85 -19.50
CA ILE A 208 -7.02 -8.74 -18.57
C ILE A 208 -6.17 -7.63 -19.17
N GLU A 209 -5.01 -7.98 -19.74
CA GLU A 209 -4.05 -7.02 -20.28
C GLU A 209 -4.60 -6.29 -21.51
N GLU A 210 -5.39 -6.94 -22.35
CA GLU A 210 -6.11 -6.33 -23.47
C GLU A 210 -7.04 -5.17 -23.03
N ARG A 211 -7.49 -5.15 -21.77
CA ARG A 211 -8.36 -4.10 -21.24
C ARG A 211 -7.61 -2.94 -20.58
N ILE A 212 -6.34 -3.09 -20.39
CA ILE A 212 -5.49 -2.05 -19.79
C ILE A 212 -4.97 -1.16 -20.94
N PRO A 213 -5.13 0.17 -20.89
CA PRO A 213 -4.62 1.05 -21.96
C PRO A 213 -3.12 0.85 -22.26
N MET A 214 -2.29 0.60 -21.24
CA MET A 214 -0.88 0.27 -21.42
C MET A 214 -0.62 -1.16 -21.89
N GLN A 215 -1.64 -1.97 -22.18
CA GLN A 215 -1.62 -3.33 -22.73
C GLN A 215 -0.77 -4.33 -21.91
N ARG A 216 -0.56 -4.07 -20.64
CA ARG A 216 0.13 -4.95 -19.70
C ARG A 216 -0.30 -4.71 -18.27
N ALA A 217 -0.22 -5.74 -17.44
CA ALA A 217 -0.31 -5.62 -16.00
C ALA A 217 0.97 -4.97 -15.42
N ALA A 218 0.83 -4.31 -14.27
CA ALA A 218 1.97 -3.74 -13.57
C ALA A 218 2.85 -4.83 -12.94
N GLN A 219 4.13 -4.54 -12.79
CA GLN A 219 5.04 -5.29 -11.93
C GLN A 219 4.94 -4.75 -10.48
N PRO A 220 5.20 -5.56 -9.47
CA PRO A 220 5.25 -5.09 -8.08
C PRO A 220 6.19 -3.91 -7.85
N SER A 221 7.32 -3.85 -8.56
CA SER A 221 8.29 -2.75 -8.49
C SER A 221 7.74 -1.41 -8.98
N GLU A 222 6.79 -1.40 -9.92
CA GLU A 222 6.16 -0.16 -10.40
C GLU A 222 5.25 0.46 -9.33
N ILE A 223 4.61 -0.39 -8.53
CA ILE A 223 3.83 0.06 -7.37
C ILE A 223 4.76 0.53 -6.25
N ALA A 224 5.86 -0.17 -6.02
CA ALA A 224 6.88 0.23 -5.03
C ALA A 224 7.50 1.59 -5.38
N SER A 225 7.71 1.90 -6.66
CA SER A 225 8.18 3.23 -7.10
C SER A 225 7.22 4.35 -6.71
N ALA A 226 5.91 4.12 -6.87
CA ALA A 226 4.88 5.08 -6.44
C ALA A 226 4.82 5.21 -4.90
N LEU A 227 5.03 4.11 -4.18
CA LEU A 227 5.12 4.13 -2.71
C LEU A 227 6.35 4.91 -2.24
N LEU A 228 7.52 4.70 -2.87
CA LEU A 228 8.74 5.44 -2.58
C LEU A 228 8.56 6.94 -2.82
N PHE A 229 7.94 7.33 -3.95
CA PHE A 229 7.61 8.73 -4.20
C PHE A 229 6.77 9.32 -3.05
N LEU A 230 5.70 8.67 -2.65
CA LEU A 230 4.83 9.16 -1.57
C LEU A 230 5.50 9.14 -0.18
N ALA A 231 6.46 8.25 0.04
CA ALA A 231 7.24 8.17 1.28
C ALA A 231 8.35 9.23 1.36
N SER A 232 8.80 9.78 0.24
CA SER A 232 9.93 10.70 0.14
C SER A 232 9.53 12.19 0.16
N ASP A 233 10.53 13.07 0.23
CA ASP A 233 10.34 14.51 0.16
C ASP A 233 9.92 15.01 -1.22
N MET A 234 10.00 14.18 -2.27
CA MET A 234 9.38 14.44 -3.57
C MET A 234 7.87 14.68 -3.45
N ALA A 235 7.23 14.08 -2.43
CA ALA A 235 5.82 14.24 -2.13
C ALA A 235 5.57 15.16 -0.91
N SER A 236 6.50 16.06 -0.56
CA SER A 236 6.42 16.90 0.65
C SER A 236 5.16 17.75 0.75
N HIS A 237 4.51 18.06 -0.36
CA HIS A 237 3.24 18.82 -0.39
C HIS A 237 2.05 17.97 -0.89
N VAL A 238 2.17 16.62 -0.83
CA VAL A 238 1.11 15.68 -1.24
C VAL A 238 0.58 14.96 -0.01
N THR A 239 -0.68 15.21 0.35
CA THR A 239 -1.39 14.51 1.43
C THR A 239 -2.87 14.37 1.08
N GLY A 240 -3.53 13.31 1.57
CA GLY A 240 -4.93 12.99 1.26
C GLY A 240 -5.16 12.43 -0.15
N HIS A 241 -4.08 12.13 -0.89
CA HIS A 241 -4.17 11.71 -2.29
C HIS A 241 -4.27 10.20 -2.44
N ILE A 242 -5.05 9.79 -3.43
CA ILE A 242 -5.14 8.40 -3.90
C ILE A 242 -4.54 8.35 -5.29
N LEU A 243 -3.27 7.96 -5.37
CA LEU A 243 -2.51 7.92 -6.61
C LEU A 243 -2.81 6.63 -7.38
N ALA A 244 -3.51 6.73 -8.49
CA ALA A 244 -3.74 5.59 -9.37
C ALA A 244 -2.43 5.16 -10.05
N ALA A 245 -2.10 3.87 -9.95
CA ALA A 245 -0.99 3.22 -10.63
C ALA A 245 -1.53 1.97 -11.34
N ASP A 246 -2.29 2.17 -12.42
CA ASP A 246 -3.20 1.18 -12.99
C ASP A 246 -3.09 1.02 -14.52
N GLY A 247 -2.12 1.67 -15.14
CA GLY A 247 -1.94 1.66 -16.59
C GLY A 247 -3.07 2.35 -17.37
N GLY A 248 -3.83 3.23 -16.69
CA GLY A 248 -4.97 3.96 -17.26
C GLY A 248 -6.30 3.21 -17.13
N LEU A 249 -6.34 2.06 -16.46
CA LEU A 249 -7.53 1.19 -16.42
C LEU A 249 -8.77 1.87 -15.82
N ALA A 250 -8.61 2.68 -14.78
CA ALA A 250 -9.72 3.40 -14.16
C ALA A 250 -10.06 4.74 -14.86
N ALA A 251 -9.22 5.18 -15.80
CA ALA A 251 -9.42 6.44 -16.51
C ALA A 251 -10.24 6.29 -17.81
N VAL A 252 -10.44 5.05 -18.28
CA VAL A 252 -11.18 4.80 -19.53
C VAL A 252 -12.68 4.72 -19.29
N THR A 253 -13.43 5.33 -20.20
CA THR A 253 -14.88 5.16 -20.28
C THR A 253 -15.18 3.95 -21.16
N PRO A 254 -16.13 3.07 -20.81
CA PRO A 254 -16.47 1.91 -21.64
C PRO A 254 -17.31 2.28 -22.89
N LEU A 255 -17.44 3.56 -23.21
CA LEU A 255 -18.15 4.03 -24.39
C LEU A 255 -17.28 3.87 -25.63
N PRO A 256 -17.83 3.35 -26.75
CA PRO A 256 -17.13 3.35 -28.01
C PRO A 256 -16.87 4.78 -28.48
N PRO A 257 -15.82 5.02 -29.28
CA PRO A 257 -15.56 6.33 -29.85
C PRO A 257 -16.78 6.80 -30.65
N VAL A 258 -17.25 8.02 -30.35
CA VAL A 258 -18.37 8.65 -31.04
C VAL A 258 -17.85 9.30 -32.32
N GLY A 259 -17.93 8.59 -33.43
CA GLY A 259 -17.61 9.10 -34.76
C GLY A 259 -16.15 8.91 -35.19
N GLY A 260 -15.96 8.28 -36.36
CA GLY A 260 -14.71 8.18 -37.08
C GLY A 260 -13.70 7.19 -36.51
N SER A 261 -13.16 6.34 -37.36
CA SER A 261 -12.02 5.46 -37.08
C SER A 261 -10.88 6.24 -36.43
N VAL A 262 -10.54 5.87 -35.21
CA VAL A 262 -9.25 6.20 -34.60
C VAL A 262 -8.23 5.19 -35.11
#